data_28758152a32c55c4a1203b9c687cea9f
#
_entry.id   28758152a32c55c4a1203b9c687cea9f
#
_cell.length_a   1.000
_cell.length_b   1.000
_cell.length_c   1.000
_cell.angle_alpha   90.00
_cell.angle_beta   90.00
_cell.angle_gamma   90.00
#
_symmetry.space_group_name_H-M   'P 1'
#
loop_
_entity.id
_entity.type
_entity.pdbx_description
1 polymer ?
#
loop_
_entity_poly.entity_id
_entity_poly.type
_entity_poly.pdbx_seq_one_letter_code
_entity_poly.pdbx_strand_id
1 'polypeptide(L)'
;MDSKISAGDIGRYAYCALNWKRSLEGVEGKKSARGIQRHAEVSKEVDALELFQERARWSIQTSFLLALFAISGAALALELLFLDAQTPLRLGLIVLSVGWLMGSLYLFLFDVYFRGRSEQIIRRSRLVEGEIKSSDSGKAPLLVARHVPLQGRPDYVVERDGAHIPVEVKSGKTPRRPYDSHVMQLAAYCFLVQERYGTRPPFGVLAYPEQQFEIRYTPKIEDDMLRYLLRIELALRTGEAHRDHENPRRCMGCSRREGCPERLA
;
A
#
# COMPACT_ATOMS: atom_id res chain seq x y z
N MET A 1 -27.58 8.89 10.80
CA MET A 1 -26.15 8.61 11.03
C MET A 1 -25.69 7.71 9.90
N ASP A 2 -24.99 8.25 8.91
CA ASP A 2 -24.46 7.44 7.80
C ASP A 2 -23.32 6.57 8.33
N SER A 3 -23.65 5.33 8.70
CA SER A 3 -22.63 4.35 9.09
C SER A 3 -21.81 3.99 7.86
N LYS A 4 -20.54 4.42 7.84
CA LYS A 4 -19.66 4.10 6.72
C LYS A 4 -19.35 2.61 6.70
N ILE A 5 -19.52 2.02 5.52
CA ILE A 5 -19.26 0.61 5.24
C ILE A 5 -17.77 0.44 4.94
N SER A 6 -17.11 -0.51 5.56
CA SER A 6 -15.70 -0.76 5.30
C SER A 6 -15.48 -1.67 4.08
N ALA A 7 -14.34 -1.54 3.41
CA ALA A 7 -13.93 -2.49 2.37
C ALA A 7 -13.90 -3.94 2.91
N GLY A 8 -13.55 -4.13 4.18
CA GLY A 8 -13.65 -5.42 4.85
C GLY A 8 -15.07 -5.95 4.99
N ASP A 9 -16.08 -5.06 5.11
CA ASP A 9 -17.50 -5.44 5.13
C ASP A 9 -17.94 -5.97 3.77
N ILE A 10 -17.50 -5.33 2.68
CA ILE A 10 -17.72 -5.84 1.31
C ILE A 10 -17.21 -7.27 1.18
N GLY A 11 -15.96 -7.53 1.59
CA GLY A 11 -15.38 -8.87 1.56
C GLY A 11 -16.13 -9.87 2.44
N ARG A 12 -16.52 -9.49 3.66
CA ARG A 12 -17.30 -10.37 4.56
C ARG A 12 -18.68 -10.68 4.02
N TYR A 13 -19.36 -9.68 3.48
CA TYR A 13 -20.69 -9.85 2.88
C TYR A 13 -20.60 -10.75 1.62
N ALA A 14 -19.62 -10.55 0.76
CA ALA A 14 -19.37 -11.40 -0.40
C ALA A 14 -18.98 -12.85 -0.02
N TYR A 15 -18.41 -13.06 1.17
CA TYR A 15 -18.22 -14.41 1.72
C TYR A 15 -19.55 -15.03 2.14
N CYS A 16 -20.36 -14.31 2.93
CA CYS A 16 -21.68 -14.71 3.39
C CYS A 16 -22.36 -13.53 4.09
N ALA A 17 -23.53 -13.12 3.61
CA ALA A 17 -24.28 -11.99 4.17
C ALA A 17 -24.61 -12.18 5.66
N LEU A 18 -24.99 -13.39 6.07
CA LEU A 18 -25.26 -13.71 7.48
C LEU A 18 -23.96 -13.63 8.33
N ASN A 19 -22.81 -14.07 7.82
CA ASN A 19 -21.54 -13.93 8.53
C ASN A 19 -21.18 -12.46 8.77
N TRP A 20 -21.43 -11.59 7.79
CA TRP A 20 -21.26 -10.15 7.94
C TRP A 20 -22.21 -9.59 9.01
N LYS A 21 -23.52 -9.89 8.96
CA LYS A 21 -24.50 -9.45 9.97
C LYS A 21 -24.08 -9.87 11.37
N ARG A 22 -23.72 -11.13 11.58
CA ARG A 22 -23.23 -11.63 12.85
C ARG A 22 -21.97 -10.91 13.36
N SER A 23 -21.15 -10.38 12.44
CA SER A 23 -20.01 -9.56 12.83
C SER A 23 -20.42 -8.20 13.41
N LEU A 24 -21.51 -7.62 12.96
CA LEU A 24 -22.08 -6.38 13.50
C LEU A 24 -22.75 -6.60 14.87
N GLU A 25 -23.35 -7.77 15.08
CA GLU A 25 -23.98 -8.20 16.34
C GLU A 25 -22.96 -8.56 17.43
N GLY A 26 -21.66 -8.32 17.17
CA GLY A 26 -20.58 -8.56 18.15
C GLY A 26 -20.18 -10.03 18.28
N VAL A 27 -20.69 -10.93 17.43
CA VAL A 27 -20.21 -12.31 17.42
C VAL A 27 -18.76 -12.36 16.95
N GLU A 28 -17.84 -12.63 17.87
CA GLU A 28 -16.43 -12.71 17.54
C GLU A 28 -16.13 -13.88 16.61
N GLY A 29 -15.40 -13.60 15.53
CA GLY A 29 -14.84 -14.65 14.68
C GLY A 29 -13.53 -15.17 15.25
N LYS A 30 -13.25 -16.45 15.07
CA LYS A 30 -11.94 -17.01 15.42
C LYS A 30 -10.84 -16.27 14.65
N LYS A 31 -10.07 -15.44 15.35
CA LYS A 31 -8.92 -14.73 14.79
C LYS A 31 -7.74 -15.71 14.70
N SER A 32 -7.11 -15.78 13.54
CA SER A 32 -5.87 -16.55 13.40
C SER A 32 -4.69 -15.75 13.97
N ALA A 33 -4.00 -16.28 14.96
CA ALA A 33 -2.78 -15.68 15.49
C ALA A 33 -1.74 -15.44 14.37
N ARG A 34 -1.62 -16.38 13.41
CA ARG A 34 -0.78 -16.23 12.22
C ARG A 34 -1.20 -15.02 11.37
N GLY A 35 -2.52 -14.72 11.30
CA GLY A 35 -3.01 -13.55 10.57
C GLY A 35 -2.53 -12.25 11.17
N ILE A 36 -2.68 -12.10 12.47
CA ILE A 36 -2.24 -10.91 13.21
C ILE A 36 -0.73 -10.71 13.05
N GLN A 37 0.05 -11.78 13.23
CA GLN A 37 1.51 -11.75 13.10
C GLN A 37 1.93 -11.36 11.69
N ARG A 38 1.33 -11.97 10.65
CA ARG A 38 1.68 -11.67 9.24
C ARG A 38 1.43 -10.20 8.88
N HIS A 39 0.29 -9.64 9.26
CA HIS A 39 0.02 -8.21 9.02
C HIS A 39 1.02 -7.31 9.76
N ALA A 40 1.39 -7.66 11.00
CA ALA A 40 2.39 -6.90 11.75
C ALA A 40 3.79 -6.99 11.15
N GLU A 41 4.19 -8.15 10.63
CA GLU A 41 5.46 -8.34 9.93
C GLU A 41 5.51 -7.51 8.63
N VAL A 42 4.51 -7.63 7.78
CA VAL A 42 4.43 -6.87 6.52
C VAL A 42 4.40 -5.36 6.80
N SER A 43 3.65 -4.91 7.80
CA SER A 43 3.61 -3.49 8.17
C SER A 43 5.02 -2.96 8.51
N LYS A 44 5.79 -3.69 9.33
CA LYS A 44 7.18 -3.28 9.68
C LYS A 44 8.10 -3.23 8.46
N GLU A 45 7.94 -4.18 7.53
CA GLU A 45 8.75 -4.23 6.32
C GLU A 45 8.41 -3.10 5.35
N VAL A 46 7.12 -2.77 5.22
CA VAL A 46 6.61 -1.63 4.46
C VAL A 46 7.13 -0.32 5.04
N ASP A 47 7.10 -0.14 6.38
CA ASP A 47 7.61 1.05 7.06
C ASP A 47 9.11 1.24 6.81
N ALA A 48 9.89 0.15 6.92
CA ALA A 48 11.32 0.19 6.66
C ALA A 48 11.62 0.54 5.19
N LEU A 49 10.84 -0.02 4.26
CA LEU A 49 10.99 0.24 2.83
C LEU A 49 10.68 1.71 2.49
N GLU A 50 9.59 2.27 3.03
CA GLU A 50 9.24 3.68 2.84
C GLU A 50 10.35 4.60 3.32
N LEU A 51 10.87 4.35 4.53
CA LEU A 51 11.97 5.13 5.11
C LEU A 51 13.23 5.08 4.23
N PHE A 52 13.56 3.92 3.68
CA PHE A 52 14.73 3.79 2.80
C PHE A 52 14.51 4.48 1.45
N GLN A 53 13.33 4.39 0.87
CA GLN A 53 12.99 5.07 -0.38
C GLN A 53 13.01 6.60 -0.20
N GLU A 54 12.49 7.12 0.90
CA GLU A 54 12.51 8.54 1.22
C GLU A 54 13.94 9.06 1.41
N ARG A 55 14.78 8.33 2.17
CA ARG A 55 16.19 8.69 2.36
C ARG A 55 16.98 8.66 1.07
N ALA A 56 16.76 7.68 0.22
CA ALA A 56 17.41 7.59 -1.09
C ALA A 56 17.04 8.79 -1.97
N ARG A 57 15.77 9.19 -2.04
CA ARG A 57 15.34 10.39 -2.79
C ARG A 57 16.02 11.66 -2.29
N TRP A 58 16.01 11.86 -0.98
CA TRP A 58 16.66 13.04 -0.39
C TRP A 58 18.16 13.08 -0.68
N SER A 59 18.84 11.94 -0.56
CA SER A 59 20.31 11.87 -0.76
C SER A 59 20.71 12.17 -2.20
N ILE A 60 19.98 11.64 -3.21
CA ILE A 60 20.31 11.91 -4.61
C ILE A 60 20.05 13.37 -5.02
N GLN A 61 18.98 13.98 -4.52
CA GLN A 61 18.70 15.40 -4.79
C GLN A 61 19.78 16.30 -4.20
N THR A 62 20.16 16.05 -2.94
CA THR A 62 21.20 16.83 -2.25
C THR A 62 22.58 16.60 -2.89
N SER A 63 22.90 15.36 -3.29
CA SER A 63 24.13 15.04 -4.02
C SER A 63 24.24 15.85 -5.31
N PHE A 64 23.16 15.93 -6.09
CA PHE A 64 23.13 16.70 -7.32
C PHE A 64 23.37 18.20 -7.09
N LEU A 65 22.74 18.79 -6.07
CA LEU A 65 22.96 20.19 -5.68
C LEU A 65 24.42 20.45 -5.27
N LEU A 66 25.01 19.58 -4.47
CA LEU A 66 26.42 19.71 -4.07
C LEU A 66 27.39 19.60 -5.26
N ALA A 67 27.09 18.73 -6.24
CA ALA A 67 27.85 18.64 -7.46
C ALA A 67 27.79 19.95 -8.28
N LEU A 68 26.61 20.57 -8.40
CA LEU A 68 26.46 21.87 -9.06
C LEU A 68 27.28 22.97 -8.35
N PHE A 69 27.24 23.03 -7.02
CA PHE A 69 28.06 23.99 -6.27
C PHE A 69 29.56 23.73 -6.45
N ALA A 70 29.99 22.48 -6.47
CA ALA A 70 31.38 22.12 -6.73
C ALA A 70 31.84 22.60 -8.12
N ILE A 71 31.04 22.37 -9.16
CA ILE A 71 31.33 22.79 -10.53
C ILE A 71 31.39 24.33 -10.61
N SER A 72 30.39 25.02 -10.04
CA SER A 72 30.33 26.49 -10.05
C SER A 72 31.50 27.11 -9.31
N GLY A 73 31.89 26.57 -8.15
CA GLY A 73 33.05 27.03 -7.39
C GLY A 73 34.37 26.80 -8.12
N ALA A 74 34.52 25.66 -8.78
CA ALA A 74 35.68 25.36 -9.60
C ALA A 74 35.80 26.30 -10.82
N ALA A 75 34.67 26.56 -11.51
CA ALA A 75 34.62 27.51 -12.62
C ALA A 75 35.04 28.94 -12.19
N LEU A 76 34.50 29.40 -11.06
CA LEU A 76 34.87 30.71 -10.51
C LEU A 76 36.35 30.77 -10.10
N ALA A 77 36.89 29.72 -9.50
CA ALA A 77 38.31 29.66 -9.18
C ALA A 77 39.20 29.71 -10.42
N LEU A 78 38.75 29.11 -11.53
CA LEU A 78 39.43 29.16 -12.84
C LEU A 78 39.39 30.58 -13.45
N GLU A 79 38.25 31.25 -13.42
CA GLU A 79 38.13 32.66 -13.92
C GLU A 79 39.03 33.60 -13.11
N LEU A 80 39.15 33.42 -11.82
CA LEU A 80 40.07 34.23 -10.98
C LEU A 80 41.54 34.00 -11.29
N LEU A 81 41.93 32.93 -11.98
CA LEU A 81 43.29 32.77 -12.54
C LEU A 81 43.59 33.78 -13.63
N PHE A 82 42.62 34.10 -14.49
CA PHE A 82 42.80 35.05 -15.57
C PHE A 82 42.72 36.51 -15.13
N LEU A 83 42.13 36.77 -13.95
CA LEU A 83 41.97 38.12 -13.40
C LEU A 83 43.10 38.50 -12.42
N ASP A 84 44.16 37.67 -12.29
CA ASP A 84 45.27 37.84 -11.35
C ASP A 84 44.87 38.12 -9.91
N ALA A 85 43.73 37.53 -9.50
CA ALA A 85 43.11 37.73 -8.17
C ALA A 85 43.96 37.07 -7.07
N GLN A 86 43.78 37.53 -5.81
CA GLN A 86 44.53 37.09 -4.65
C GLN A 86 44.53 35.55 -4.48
N THR A 87 45.70 34.96 -4.33
CA THR A 87 45.93 33.50 -4.18
C THR A 87 45.08 32.85 -3.06
N PRO A 88 44.86 33.45 -1.85
CA PRO A 88 44.10 32.84 -0.80
C PRO A 88 42.61 32.65 -1.15
N LEU A 89 42.00 33.55 -1.90
CA LEU A 89 40.61 33.42 -2.35
C LEU A 89 40.45 32.23 -3.30
N ARG A 90 41.36 32.07 -4.26
CA ARG A 90 41.34 30.91 -5.20
C ARG A 90 41.53 29.58 -4.48
N LEU A 91 42.47 29.51 -3.54
CA LEU A 91 42.69 28.31 -2.74
C LEU A 91 41.46 27.97 -1.91
N GLY A 92 40.78 28.96 -1.31
CA GLY A 92 39.54 28.78 -0.57
C GLY A 92 38.42 28.18 -1.44
N LEU A 93 38.23 28.71 -2.66
CA LEU A 93 37.21 28.18 -3.61
C LEU A 93 37.54 26.75 -4.06
N ILE A 94 38.80 26.42 -4.32
CA ILE A 94 39.22 25.05 -4.66
C ILE A 94 38.91 24.09 -3.53
N VAL A 95 39.29 24.44 -2.29
CA VAL A 95 39.05 23.60 -1.12
C VAL A 95 37.53 23.37 -0.91
N LEU A 96 36.74 24.42 -1.02
CA LEU A 96 35.27 24.31 -0.94
C LEU A 96 34.68 23.43 -2.04
N SER A 97 35.14 23.61 -3.29
CA SER A 97 34.69 22.80 -4.42
C SER A 97 35.03 21.32 -4.23
N VAL A 98 36.22 20.99 -3.74
CA VAL A 98 36.61 19.63 -3.41
C VAL A 98 35.72 19.07 -2.28
N GLY A 99 35.48 19.86 -1.22
CA GLY A 99 34.61 19.48 -0.12
C GLY A 99 33.17 19.17 -0.58
N TRP A 100 32.59 20.01 -1.45
CA TRP A 100 31.26 19.76 -2.03
C TRP A 100 31.25 18.53 -2.93
N LEU A 101 32.29 18.29 -3.72
CA LEU A 101 32.42 17.09 -4.56
C LEU A 101 32.49 15.82 -3.72
N MET A 102 33.26 15.83 -2.65
CA MET A 102 33.37 14.70 -1.71
C MET A 102 32.02 14.45 -1.00
N GLY A 103 31.31 15.51 -0.59
CA GLY A 103 29.98 15.42 -0.02
C GLY A 103 28.95 14.85 -1.00
N SER A 104 29.01 15.30 -2.26
CA SER A 104 28.17 14.77 -3.35
C SER A 104 28.43 13.27 -3.57
N LEU A 105 29.69 12.85 -3.67
CA LEU A 105 30.07 11.45 -3.83
C LEU A 105 29.59 10.60 -2.65
N TYR A 106 29.77 11.08 -1.42
CA TYR A 106 29.27 10.39 -0.23
C TYR A 106 27.76 10.15 -0.28
N LEU A 107 26.97 11.19 -0.60
CA LEU A 107 25.51 11.08 -0.70
C LEU A 107 25.06 10.18 -1.86
N PHE A 108 25.80 10.20 -2.97
CA PHE A 108 25.54 9.29 -4.09
C PHE A 108 25.75 7.82 -3.67
N LEU A 109 26.85 7.51 -2.99
CA LEU A 109 27.11 6.15 -2.48
C LEU A 109 26.06 5.73 -1.44
N PHE A 110 25.60 6.68 -0.63
CA PHE A 110 24.51 6.48 0.32
C PHE A 110 23.19 6.13 -0.39
N ASP A 111 22.84 6.84 -1.48
CA ASP A 111 21.68 6.51 -2.31
C ASP A 111 21.76 5.09 -2.88
N VAL A 112 22.91 4.71 -3.47
CA VAL A 112 23.13 3.36 -4.01
C VAL A 112 22.97 2.30 -2.93
N TYR A 113 23.51 2.53 -1.72
CA TYR A 113 23.34 1.63 -0.59
C TYR A 113 21.88 1.44 -0.20
N PHE A 114 21.10 2.53 -0.05
CA PHE A 114 19.70 2.44 0.36
C PHE A 114 18.81 1.83 -0.70
N ARG A 115 19.05 2.10 -1.99
CA ARG A 115 18.35 1.42 -3.09
C ARG A 115 18.59 -0.09 -3.06
N GLY A 116 19.84 -0.51 -2.89
CA GLY A 116 20.18 -1.93 -2.77
C GLY A 116 19.49 -2.59 -1.58
N ARG A 117 19.39 -1.89 -0.43
CA ARG A 117 18.67 -2.39 0.75
C ARG A 117 17.17 -2.48 0.51
N SER A 118 16.57 -1.51 -0.16
CA SER A 118 15.15 -1.52 -0.54
C SER A 118 14.83 -2.73 -1.43
N GLU A 119 15.64 -2.99 -2.47
CA GLU A 119 15.46 -4.15 -3.34
C GLU A 119 15.58 -5.48 -2.58
N GLN A 120 16.53 -5.58 -1.63
CA GLN A 120 16.67 -6.78 -0.80
C GLN A 120 15.41 -7.04 0.05
N ILE A 121 14.81 -5.98 0.64
CA ILE A 121 13.57 -6.10 1.41
C ILE A 121 12.45 -6.57 0.48
N ILE A 122 12.24 -5.91 -0.67
CA ILE A 122 11.21 -6.28 -1.64
C ILE A 122 11.31 -7.76 -2.02
N ARG A 123 12.52 -8.21 -2.39
CA ARG A 123 12.75 -9.61 -2.79
C ARG A 123 12.53 -10.59 -1.64
N ARG A 124 13.05 -10.29 -0.44
CA ARG A 124 12.95 -11.17 0.74
C ARG A 124 11.51 -11.32 1.22
N SER A 125 10.80 -10.20 1.30
CA SER A 125 9.44 -10.13 1.85
C SER A 125 8.37 -10.34 0.80
N ARG A 126 8.76 -10.49 -0.47
CA ARG A 126 7.85 -10.60 -1.62
C ARG A 126 6.84 -9.46 -1.65
N LEU A 127 7.31 -8.24 -1.37
CA LEU A 127 6.49 -7.04 -1.52
C LEU A 127 6.30 -6.72 -3.00
N VAL A 128 5.22 -6.03 -3.32
CA VAL A 128 4.97 -5.56 -4.69
C VAL A 128 5.99 -4.48 -5.03
N GLU A 129 6.61 -4.58 -6.20
CA GLU A 129 7.58 -3.58 -6.68
C GLU A 129 6.88 -2.25 -6.97
N GLY A 130 7.50 -1.16 -6.55
CA GLY A 130 7.01 0.20 -6.75
C GLY A 130 7.41 1.12 -5.60
N GLU A 131 7.09 2.40 -5.75
CA GLU A 131 7.26 3.37 -4.67
C GLU A 131 6.11 3.27 -3.67
N ILE A 132 6.39 3.03 -2.40
CA ILE A 132 5.37 2.99 -1.36
C ILE A 132 4.89 4.41 -1.08
N LYS A 133 3.58 4.61 -1.21
CA LYS A 133 2.86 5.84 -0.87
C LYS A 133 2.03 5.60 0.39
N SER A 134 2.66 5.19 1.47
CA SER A 134 2.00 5.19 2.76
C SER A 134 2.12 6.58 3.41
N SER A 135 1.15 6.97 4.21
CA SER A 135 1.20 8.22 4.94
C SER A 135 1.58 8.00 6.40
N ASP A 136 2.33 8.96 6.90
CA ASP A 136 2.58 9.42 8.29
C ASP A 136 2.70 8.43 9.46
N SER A 137 2.58 7.13 9.36
CA SER A 137 2.85 6.25 10.50
C SER A 137 2.82 4.77 10.15
N GLY A 138 3.41 4.40 9.01
CA GLY A 138 3.58 2.99 8.66
C GLY A 138 2.28 2.22 8.38
N LYS A 139 1.18 2.91 8.16
CA LYS A 139 -0.10 2.34 7.71
C LYS A 139 -0.65 3.17 6.58
N ALA A 140 -1.12 2.51 5.52
CA ALA A 140 -1.84 3.22 4.46
C ALA A 140 -2.95 4.10 5.06
N PRO A 141 -3.20 5.31 4.48
CA PRO A 141 -4.20 6.23 5.00
C PRO A 141 -5.59 5.60 4.98
N LEU A 142 -6.44 6.01 5.91
CA LEU A 142 -7.85 5.71 5.82
C LEU A 142 -8.42 6.43 4.58
N LEU A 143 -8.80 5.66 3.59
CA LEU A 143 -9.45 6.16 2.39
C LEU A 143 -10.96 6.23 2.62
N VAL A 144 -11.57 7.32 2.21
CA VAL A 144 -13.02 7.56 2.37
C VAL A 144 -13.56 8.04 1.04
N ALA A 145 -14.56 7.36 0.52
CA ALA A 145 -15.25 7.78 -0.69
C ALA A 145 -16.11 9.03 -0.43
N ARG A 146 -16.27 9.86 -1.46
CA ARG A 146 -17.00 11.13 -1.39
C ARG A 146 -18.51 10.96 -1.62
N HIS A 147 -18.86 10.05 -2.52
CA HIS A 147 -20.24 9.93 -3.05
C HIS A 147 -20.98 8.67 -2.60
N VAL A 148 -20.27 7.74 -1.96
CA VAL A 148 -20.83 6.49 -1.43
C VAL A 148 -20.34 6.25 0.00
N PRO A 149 -21.11 5.56 0.86
CA PRO A 149 -20.73 5.35 2.26
C PRO A 149 -19.64 4.29 2.42
N LEU A 150 -18.59 4.35 1.61
CA LEU A 150 -17.50 3.39 1.60
C LEU A 150 -16.23 3.99 2.19
N GLN A 151 -15.56 3.23 3.03
CA GLN A 151 -14.24 3.56 3.56
C GLN A 151 -13.35 2.32 3.66
N GLY A 152 -12.04 2.52 3.75
CA GLY A 152 -11.14 1.40 3.96
C GLY A 152 -9.70 1.82 4.05
N ARG A 153 -8.89 0.89 4.55
CA ARG A 153 -7.44 1.06 4.64
C ARG A 153 -6.81 -0.20 4.04
N PRO A 154 -6.26 -0.13 2.81
CA PRO A 154 -5.46 -1.22 2.26
C PRO A 154 -4.22 -1.42 3.14
N ASP A 155 -3.58 -2.59 3.10
CA ASP A 155 -2.36 -2.79 3.88
C ASP A 155 -1.26 -1.83 3.44
N TYR A 156 -1.14 -1.57 2.13
CA TYR A 156 -0.31 -0.50 1.57
C TYR A 156 -0.72 -0.16 0.13
N VAL A 157 -0.24 0.99 -0.36
CA VAL A 157 -0.42 1.44 -1.75
C VAL A 157 0.95 1.64 -2.37
N VAL A 158 1.18 1.10 -3.56
CA VAL A 158 2.39 1.34 -4.36
C VAL A 158 2.08 2.23 -5.55
N GLU A 159 2.98 3.15 -5.86
CA GLU A 159 3.00 3.85 -7.12
C GLU A 159 3.92 3.13 -8.10
N ARG A 160 3.38 2.74 -9.25
CA ARG A 160 4.11 2.12 -10.35
C ARG A 160 3.62 2.71 -11.67
N ASP A 161 4.53 3.25 -12.47
CA ASP A 161 4.22 3.86 -13.77
C ASP A 161 3.12 4.94 -13.70
N GLY A 162 3.12 5.75 -12.63
CA GLY A 162 2.13 6.80 -12.37
C GLY A 162 0.75 6.31 -11.92
N ALA A 163 0.56 5.01 -11.74
CA ALA A 163 -0.66 4.42 -11.20
C ALA A 163 -0.50 4.05 -9.72
N HIS A 164 -1.54 4.35 -8.92
CA HIS A 164 -1.62 3.96 -7.52
C HIS A 164 -2.31 2.62 -7.39
N ILE A 165 -1.61 1.61 -6.90
CA ILE A 165 -2.05 0.22 -6.84
C ILE A 165 -2.25 -0.21 -5.39
N PRO A 166 -3.48 -0.52 -4.96
CA PRO A 166 -3.73 -1.04 -3.61
C PRO A 166 -3.26 -2.48 -3.50
N VAL A 167 -2.66 -2.80 -2.35
CA VAL A 167 -2.23 -4.14 -2.00
C VAL A 167 -2.91 -4.57 -0.71
N GLU A 168 -3.48 -5.76 -0.75
CA GLU A 168 -4.11 -6.43 0.40
C GLU A 168 -3.40 -7.73 0.70
N VAL A 169 -2.88 -7.87 1.91
CA VAL A 169 -2.14 -9.04 2.39
C VAL A 169 -3.11 -10.06 2.97
N LYS A 170 -2.95 -11.30 2.60
CA LYS A 170 -3.72 -12.42 3.14
C LYS A 170 -2.80 -13.43 3.82
N SER A 171 -3.13 -13.80 5.06
CA SER A 171 -2.33 -14.71 5.89
C SER A 171 -2.75 -16.18 5.78
N GLY A 172 -3.88 -16.46 5.13
CA GLY A 172 -4.41 -17.80 4.94
C GLY A 172 -3.59 -18.62 3.94
N LYS A 173 -3.92 -19.92 3.82
CA LYS A 173 -3.34 -20.79 2.79
C LYS A 173 -3.57 -20.18 1.41
N THR A 174 -2.53 -20.19 0.57
CA THR A 174 -2.59 -19.70 -0.80
C THR A 174 -3.56 -20.54 -1.62
N PRO A 175 -4.64 -19.98 -2.18
CA PRO A 175 -5.57 -20.72 -3.02
C PRO A 175 -5.03 -20.83 -4.45
N ARG A 176 -5.54 -21.80 -5.22
CA ARG A 176 -5.21 -21.90 -6.66
C ARG A 176 -5.79 -20.71 -7.46
N ARG A 177 -6.88 -20.14 -7.01
CA ARG A 177 -7.52 -18.91 -7.56
C ARG A 177 -7.97 -18.04 -6.40
N PRO A 178 -7.88 -16.71 -6.51
CA PRO A 178 -8.37 -15.81 -5.48
C PRO A 178 -9.82 -16.07 -5.11
N TYR A 179 -10.15 -15.94 -3.84
CA TYR A 179 -11.54 -16.03 -3.37
C TYR A 179 -12.30 -14.76 -3.78
N ASP A 180 -13.54 -14.92 -4.26
CA ASP A 180 -14.40 -13.80 -4.67
C ASP A 180 -14.53 -12.75 -3.56
N SER A 181 -14.64 -13.18 -2.31
CA SER A 181 -14.68 -12.28 -1.15
C SER A 181 -13.44 -11.40 -1.00
N HIS A 182 -12.26 -11.92 -1.32
CA HIS A 182 -11.02 -11.14 -1.31
C HIS A 182 -10.93 -10.21 -2.54
N VAL A 183 -11.41 -10.69 -3.70
CA VAL A 183 -11.49 -9.87 -4.92
C VAL A 183 -12.42 -8.68 -4.71
N MET A 184 -13.59 -8.87 -4.08
CA MET A 184 -14.52 -7.77 -3.80
C MET A 184 -13.98 -6.77 -2.77
N GLN A 185 -13.28 -7.23 -1.73
CA GLN A 185 -12.58 -6.35 -0.82
C GLN A 185 -11.51 -5.51 -1.53
N LEU A 186 -10.71 -6.14 -2.40
CA LEU A 186 -9.69 -5.45 -3.18
C LEU A 186 -10.31 -4.46 -4.18
N ALA A 187 -11.44 -4.81 -4.80
CA ALA A 187 -12.18 -3.91 -5.69
C ALA A 187 -12.63 -2.64 -4.94
N ALA A 188 -13.09 -2.78 -3.69
CA ALA A 188 -13.43 -1.64 -2.85
C ALA A 188 -12.20 -0.75 -2.57
N TYR A 189 -11.02 -1.33 -2.38
CA TYR A 189 -9.79 -0.53 -2.26
C TYR A 189 -9.39 0.14 -3.58
N CYS A 190 -9.55 -0.52 -4.72
CA CYS A 190 -9.32 0.10 -6.02
C CYS A 190 -10.24 1.31 -6.23
N PHE A 191 -11.52 1.18 -5.89
CA PHE A 191 -12.48 2.29 -5.93
C PHE A 191 -12.03 3.46 -5.04
N LEU A 192 -11.66 3.19 -3.80
CA LEU A 192 -11.21 4.20 -2.84
C LEU A 192 -9.90 4.88 -3.28
N VAL A 193 -8.98 4.14 -3.86
CA VAL A 193 -7.73 4.67 -4.44
C VAL A 193 -8.03 5.58 -5.62
N GLN A 194 -8.94 5.18 -6.52
CA GLN A 194 -9.40 6.03 -7.62
C GLN A 194 -9.99 7.36 -7.12
N GLU A 195 -10.87 7.32 -6.11
CA GLU A 195 -11.46 8.50 -5.48
C GLU A 195 -10.42 9.42 -4.83
N ARG A 196 -9.39 8.84 -4.22
CA ARG A 196 -8.36 9.60 -3.49
C ARG A 196 -7.34 10.26 -4.40
N TYR A 197 -6.87 9.54 -5.42
CA TYR A 197 -5.76 9.96 -6.28
C TYR A 197 -6.21 10.46 -7.66
N GLY A 198 -7.50 10.32 -8.00
CA GLY A 198 -8.06 10.80 -9.28
C GLY A 198 -7.69 9.95 -10.49
N THR A 199 -6.94 8.87 -10.30
CA THR A 199 -6.53 7.96 -11.38
C THR A 199 -7.04 6.55 -11.11
N ARG A 200 -7.61 5.91 -12.15
CA ARG A 200 -8.12 4.54 -12.04
C ARG A 200 -6.95 3.55 -11.95
N PRO A 201 -6.85 2.75 -10.88
CA PRO A 201 -5.88 1.66 -10.84
C PRO A 201 -6.14 0.66 -11.97
N PRO A 202 -5.13 0.22 -12.72
CA PRO A 202 -5.32 -0.82 -13.73
C PRO A 202 -5.64 -2.18 -13.11
N PHE A 203 -5.15 -2.41 -11.90
CA PHE A 203 -5.35 -3.61 -11.10
C PHE A 203 -5.12 -3.31 -9.61
N GLY A 204 -5.49 -4.24 -8.75
CA GLY A 204 -5.04 -4.32 -7.37
C GLY A 204 -4.31 -5.65 -7.13
N VAL A 205 -3.63 -5.81 -6.00
CA VAL A 205 -2.85 -7.01 -5.69
C VAL A 205 -3.36 -7.68 -4.42
N LEU A 206 -3.59 -8.99 -4.50
CA LEU A 206 -3.81 -9.88 -3.35
C LEU A 206 -2.50 -10.63 -3.06
N ALA A 207 -1.85 -10.30 -1.96
CA ALA A 207 -0.58 -10.89 -1.56
C ALA A 207 -0.78 -12.03 -0.55
N TYR A 208 -0.77 -13.27 -1.02
CA TYR A 208 -0.76 -14.47 -0.18
C TYR A 208 0.68 -14.90 0.17
N PRO A 209 0.88 -15.80 1.14
CA PRO A 209 2.22 -16.21 1.58
C PRO A 209 3.12 -16.76 0.46
N GLU A 210 2.55 -17.50 -0.48
CA GLU A 210 3.32 -18.21 -1.52
C GLU A 210 3.17 -17.56 -2.90
N GLN A 211 2.11 -16.76 -3.13
CA GLN A 211 1.79 -16.22 -4.44
C GLN A 211 1.06 -14.89 -4.33
N GLN A 212 1.32 -14.00 -5.29
CA GLN A 212 0.56 -12.77 -5.50
C GLN A 212 -0.34 -12.92 -6.71
N PHE A 213 -1.52 -12.29 -6.64
CA PHE A 213 -2.48 -12.25 -7.73
C PHE A 213 -2.77 -10.79 -8.09
N GLU A 214 -2.44 -10.40 -9.31
CA GLU A 214 -2.88 -9.13 -9.88
C GLU A 214 -4.33 -9.29 -10.39
N ILE A 215 -5.23 -8.53 -9.83
CA ILE A 215 -6.66 -8.54 -10.18
C ILE A 215 -6.96 -7.28 -10.98
N ARG A 216 -7.21 -7.42 -12.28
CA ARG A 216 -7.59 -6.30 -13.13
C ARG A 216 -8.85 -5.62 -12.61
N TYR A 217 -8.78 -4.30 -12.42
CA TYR A 217 -9.92 -3.52 -11.98
C TYR A 217 -10.76 -3.10 -13.17
N THR A 218 -11.67 -3.98 -13.59
CA THR A 218 -12.56 -3.78 -14.72
C THR A 218 -13.87 -3.10 -14.31
N PRO A 219 -14.62 -2.45 -15.23
CA PRO A 219 -15.97 -1.93 -14.94
C PRO A 219 -16.91 -2.99 -14.34
N LYS A 220 -16.82 -4.23 -14.83
CA LYS A 220 -17.62 -5.33 -14.30
C LYS A 220 -17.32 -5.63 -12.83
N ILE A 221 -16.06 -5.65 -12.42
CA ILE A 221 -15.67 -5.90 -11.03
C ILE A 221 -16.10 -4.72 -10.13
N GLU A 222 -16.02 -3.50 -10.62
CA GLU A 222 -16.52 -2.31 -9.94
C GLU A 222 -18.04 -2.38 -9.73
N ASP A 223 -18.81 -2.70 -10.77
CA ASP A 223 -20.27 -2.87 -10.69
C ASP A 223 -20.66 -3.99 -9.71
N ASP A 224 -19.93 -5.11 -9.74
CA ASP A 224 -20.16 -6.21 -8.80
C ASP A 224 -19.92 -5.76 -7.35
N MET A 225 -18.86 -5.01 -7.09
CA MET A 225 -18.55 -4.44 -5.77
C MET A 225 -19.63 -3.43 -5.33
N LEU A 226 -20.05 -2.52 -6.20
CA LEU A 226 -21.11 -1.54 -5.90
C LEU A 226 -22.45 -2.23 -5.61
N ARG A 227 -22.78 -3.35 -6.29
CA ARG A 227 -23.96 -4.15 -5.94
C ARG A 227 -23.88 -4.74 -4.53
N TYR A 228 -22.69 -5.19 -4.09
CA TYR A 228 -22.52 -5.62 -2.69
C TYR A 228 -22.69 -4.45 -1.72
N LEU A 229 -22.18 -3.26 -2.04
CA LEU A 229 -22.37 -2.06 -1.23
C LEU A 229 -23.86 -1.75 -1.04
N LEU A 230 -24.64 -1.72 -2.13
CA LEU A 230 -26.08 -1.49 -2.09
C LEU A 230 -26.84 -2.56 -1.27
N ARG A 231 -26.44 -3.83 -1.38
CA ARG A 231 -27.04 -4.92 -0.58
C ARG A 231 -26.72 -4.74 0.92
N ILE A 232 -25.54 -4.29 1.27
CA ILE A 232 -25.17 -3.99 2.65
C ILE A 232 -25.99 -2.82 3.17
N GLU A 233 -26.17 -1.75 2.39
CA GLU A 233 -27.02 -0.62 2.79
C GLU A 233 -28.46 -1.06 3.02
N LEU A 234 -29.00 -1.89 2.13
CA LEU A 234 -30.35 -2.46 2.31
C LEU A 234 -30.43 -3.29 3.59
N ALA A 235 -29.48 -4.18 3.80
CA ALA A 235 -29.42 -5.01 5.01
C ALA A 235 -29.28 -4.19 6.31
N LEU A 236 -28.58 -3.06 6.28
CA LEU A 236 -28.50 -2.13 7.41
C LEU A 236 -29.85 -1.44 7.69
N ARG A 237 -30.64 -1.14 6.64
CA ARG A 237 -31.97 -0.51 6.78
C ARG A 237 -33.03 -1.49 7.25
N THR A 238 -33.02 -2.71 6.72
CA THR A 238 -34.03 -3.74 7.03
C THR A 238 -33.69 -4.53 8.30
N GLY A 239 -32.43 -4.53 8.71
CA GLY A 239 -31.93 -5.40 9.78
C GLY A 239 -31.84 -6.87 9.35
N GLU A 240 -32.03 -7.20 8.08
CA GLU A 240 -32.09 -8.59 7.58
C GLU A 240 -30.88 -8.93 6.73
N ALA A 241 -30.26 -10.07 7.01
CA ALA A 241 -29.27 -10.69 6.15
C ALA A 241 -29.24 -12.20 6.42
N HIS A 242 -29.39 -12.97 5.39
CA HIS A 242 -29.45 -14.43 5.43
C HIS A 242 -28.23 -15.02 4.71
N ARG A 243 -28.00 -16.32 4.92
CA ARG A 243 -26.99 -17.05 4.16
C ARG A 243 -27.37 -17.01 2.67
N ASP A 244 -26.44 -16.58 1.85
CA ASP A 244 -26.62 -16.35 0.40
C ASP A 244 -25.86 -17.36 -0.47
N HIS A 245 -25.56 -18.53 0.08
CA HIS A 245 -24.85 -19.62 -0.62
C HIS A 245 -25.27 -21.00 -0.12
N GLU A 246 -25.14 -22.01 -1.00
CA GLU A 246 -25.40 -23.42 -0.67
C GLU A 246 -24.11 -24.27 -0.55
N ASN A 247 -22.98 -23.65 -0.18
CA ASN A 247 -21.70 -24.32 -0.10
C ASN A 247 -21.35 -24.73 1.35
N PRO A 248 -21.41 -26.05 1.71
CA PRO A 248 -21.07 -26.51 3.04
C PRO A 248 -19.63 -26.21 3.45
N ARG A 249 -18.69 -26.24 2.47
CA ARG A 249 -17.29 -25.94 2.74
C ARG A 249 -17.06 -24.50 3.21
N ARG A 250 -17.89 -23.54 2.73
CA ARG A 250 -17.86 -22.16 3.25
C ARG A 250 -18.27 -22.15 4.72
N CYS A 251 -19.33 -22.86 5.09
CA CYS A 251 -19.76 -22.96 6.47
C CYS A 251 -18.72 -23.65 7.36
N MET A 252 -18.06 -24.71 6.87
CA MET A 252 -16.97 -25.38 7.61
C MET A 252 -15.78 -24.47 7.88
N GLY A 253 -15.44 -23.60 6.91
CA GLY A 253 -14.35 -22.61 7.05
C GLY A 253 -14.77 -21.29 7.71
N CYS A 254 -16.04 -21.13 8.08
CA CYS A 254 -16.54 -19.87 8.62
C CYS A 254 -16.05 -19.64 10.05
N SER A 255 -15.43 -18.49 10.32
CA SER A 255 -14.95 -18.10 11.63
C SER A 255 -16.06 -17.91 12.68
N ARG A 256 -17.33 -17.75 12.22
CA ARG A 256 -18.53 -17.57 13.04
C ARG A 256 -19.53 -18.72 12.89
N ARG A 257 -19.01 -19.92 12.58
CA ARG A 257 -19.86 -21.12 12.42
C ARG A 257 -20.60 -21.49 13.69
N GLU A 258 -19.96 -21.34 14.84
CA GLU A 258 -20.54 -21.69 16.15
C GLU A 258 -21.77 -20.82 16.42
N GLY A 259 -22.91 -21.46 16.76
CA GLY A 259 -24.17 -20.78 16.98
C GLY A 259 -24.79 -20.13 15.72
N CYS A 260 -24.34 -20.47 14.50
CA CYS A 260 -24.96 -19.97 13.29
C CYS A 260 -26.29 -20.71 13.02
N PRO A 261 -27.44 -19.99 12.96
CA PRO A 261 -28.76 -20.63 12.77
C PRO A 261 -28.94 -21.26 11.41
N GLU A 262 -28.25 -20.74 10.38
CA GLU A 262 -28.40 -21.20 8.99
C GLU A 262 -27.15 -21.98 8.51
N ARG A 263 -26.38 -22.57 9.42
CA ARG A 263 -25.19 -23.34 9.02
C ARG A 263 -25.58 -24.59 8.22
N LEU A 264 -24.85 -24.82 7.15
CA LEU A 264 -24.89 -26.11 6.46
C LEU A 264 -24.05 -27.14 7.20
N ALA A 265 -24.44 -28.39 7.10
CA ALA A 265 -23.81 -29.53 7.82
C ALA A 265 -22.31 -29.68 7.53
#